data_7e6ddc184d285f041f59254b9d681b2b
#
_entry.id   7e6ddc184d285f041f59254b9d681b2b
#
_cell.length_a   1.000
_cell.length_b   1.000
_cell.length_c   1.000
_cell.angle_alpha   90.00
_cell.angle_beta   90.00
_cell.angle_gamma   90.00
#
_symmetry.space_group_name_H-M   'P 1'
#
loop_
_entity.id
_entity.type
_entity.pdbx_description
1 polymer ?
#
loop_
_entity_poly.entity_id
_entity_poly.type
_entity_poly.pdbx_seq_one_letter_code
_entity_poly.pdbx_strand_id
1 'polypeptide(L)'
;MVRNGVRVLFWVFCFLPPAAVPQNNPKFDVRLNLDFSAAEQCIDLFEDRFVSTQELAELCGNRIAASTTGLIANRGSVTAMLQNCLDSLKYHSFMEGDIYHLEDARKNVRGIKELLSEIRKRNFNRRIVATVEQVFPQDADVSITIPVYVVALGHENVDAYVRRIVWHGDVPQFVGENEGELTIVINLAHAVNYGNNLDERFVSLLGVTAHEVFHAAFGAYKDRSPQWKRFYSKHTRAFDELLDLTQNEGIAYYLSLDQIGRGYLPRDWYNRTREAFSTFNTNATELLSGNLTRSRASELIRAANLSGYWGSYGAMTGMVMAREIDIRMGRAALIETISIGPIDFFRKYLKLSGEDSNLPPLNNHILRALDSH
;
A
#
# COMPACT_ATOMS: atom_id res chain seq x y z
N MET A 1 -17.97 75.53 -54.28
CA MET A 1 -18.27 74.12 -53.91
C MET A 1 -16.98 73.52 -53.28
N VAL A 2 -16.89 73.49 -51.97
CA VAL A 2 -15.75 72.92 -51.26
C VAL A 2 -16.30 71.73 -50.48
N ARG A 3 -15.81 70.52 -50.80
CA ARG A 3 -16.19 69.27 -50.08
C ARG A 3 -15.19 69.05 -48.94
N ASN A 4 -15.71 69.18 -47.72
CA ASN A 4 -15.01 68.81 -46.50
C ASN A 4 -15.02 67.27 -46.34
N GLY A 5 -13.86 66.66 -46.43
CA GLY A 5 -13.66 65.22 -46.09
C GLY A 5 -13.33 65.06 -44.62
N VAL A 6 -14.21 64.42 -43.89
CA VAL A 6 -14.00 64.00 -42.49
C VAL A 6 -13.15 62.72 -42.52
N ARG A 7 -11.94 62.76 -41.98
CA ARG A 7 -11.11 61.57 -41.74
C ARG A 7 -11.46 60.99 -40.37
N VAL A 8 -12.11 59.83 -40.34
CA VAL A 8 -12.34 59.04 -39.14
C VAL A 8 -11.11 58.19 -38.90
N LEU A 9 -10.38 58.48 -37.80
CA LEU A 9 -9.25 57.69 -37.30
C LEU A 9 -9.82 56.49 -36.50
N PHE A 10 -9.72 55.25 -37.03
CA PHE A 10 -9.99 54.03 -36.27
C PHE A 10 -8.78 53.68 -35.42
N TRP A 11 -8.90 53.77 -34.11
CA TRP A 11 -7.95 53.18 -33.18
C TRP A 11 -8.26 51.69 -33.04
N VAL A 12 -7.39 50.81 -33.57
CA VAL A 12 -7.44 49.39 -33.35
C VAL A 12 -6.73 49.12 -32.04
N PHE A 13 -7.49 48.91 -30.95
CA PHE A 13 -6.95 48.37 -29.71
C PHE A 13 -6.65 46.87 -29.93
N CYS A 14 -5.40 46.51 -30.13
CA CYS A 14 -4.93 45.14 -30.02
C CYS A 14 -4.97 44.73 -28.55
N PHE A 15 -6.03 44.05 -28.16
CA PHE A 15 -6.05 43.29 -26.90
C PHE A 15 -5.09 42.11 -27.08
N LEU A 16 -3.87 42.21 -26.54
CA LEU A 16 -3.01 41.07 -26.31
C LEU A 16 -3.70 40.21 -25.25
N PRO A 17 -3.96 38.92 -25.49
CA PRO A 17 -4.45 38.05 -24.43
C PRO A 17 -3.41 38.03 -23.31
N PRO A 18 -3.85 38.03 -22.01
CA PRO A 18 -2.93 37.91 -20.91
C PRO A 18 -2.10 36.65 -21.10
N ALA A 19 -0.79 36.76 -20.97
CA ALA A 19 0.11 35.62 -21.01
C ALA A 19 -0.42 34.57 -20.02
N ALA A 20 -0.76 33.38 -20.53
CA ALA A 20 -1.18 32.27 -19.68
C ALA A 20 -0.04 31.98 -18.71
N VAL A 21 -0.24 32.34 -17.44
CA VAL A 21 0.62 31.87 -16.35
C VAL A 21 0.55 30.34 -16.42
N PRO A 22 1.68 29.62 -16.55
CA PRO A 22 1.64 28.17 -16.50
C PRO A 22 0.99 27.78 -15.19
N GLN A 23 -0.24 27.29 -15.28
CA GLN A 23 -0.87 26.59 -14.19
C GLN A 23 -0.01 25.34 -13.99
N ASN A 24 0.80 25.32 -12.93
CA ASN A 24 1.33 24.08 -12.40
C ASN A 24 0.12 23.26 -11.94
N ASN A 25 -0.45 22.49 -12.87
CA ASN A 25 -1.49 21.53 -12.50
C ASN A 25 -0.83 20.52 -11.55
N PRO A 26 -1.38 20.35 -10.34
CA PRO A 26 -0.95 19.28 -9.45
C PRO A 26 -0.94 17.99 -10.25
N LYS A 27 0.08 17.17 -10.04
CA LYS A 27 0.32 15.99 -10.88
C LYS A 27 0.49 14.77 -9.98
N PHE A 28 -0.30 13.76 -10.27
CA PHE A 28 -0.07 12.44 -9.70
C PHE A 28 1.09 11.76 -10.47
N ASP A 29 2.32 11.86 -9.93
CA ASP A 29 3.55 11.34 -10.53
C ASP A 29 4.19 10.31 -9.60
N VAL A 30 3.68 9.10 -9.65
CA VAL A 30 4.22 7.94 -8.93
C VAL A 30 5.04 7.10 -9.90
N ARG A 31 6.33 6.92 -9.60
CA ARG A 31 7.26 6.14 -10.43
C ARG A 31 7.75 4.94 -9.66
N LEU A 32 7.64 3.75 -10.26
CA LEU A 32 8.13 2.51 -9.71
C LEU A 32 9.37 2.07 -10.48
N ASN A 33 10.52 2.02 -9.79
CA ASN A 33 11.78 1.53 -10.36
C ASN A 33 11.95 0.06 -9.98
N LEU A 34 11.57 -0.84 -10.91
CA LEU A 34 11.65 -2.28 -10.67
C LEU A 34 13.06 -2.79 -10.93
N ASP A 35 13.64 -3.44 -9.90
CA ASP A 35 14.89 -4.19 -9.98
C ASP A 35 14.58 -5.69 -9.89
N PHE A 36 14.92 -6.43 -10.93
CA PHE A 36 14.71 -7.87 -11.06
C PHE A 36 15.96 -8.69 -10.78
N SER A 37 17.10 -8.05 -10.56
CA SER A 37 18.43 -8.70 -10.50
C SER A 37 18.45 -9.84 -9.46
N ALA A 38 17.85 -9.62 -8.31
CA ALA A 38 17.81 -10.61 -7.23
C ALA A 38 16.99 -11.85 -7.61
N ALA A 39 15.80 -11.66 -8.21
CA ALA A 39 14.97 -12.77 -8.66
C ALA A 39 15.62 -13.54 -9.80
N GLU A 40 16.24 -12.86 -10.78
CA GLU A 40 16.90 -13.48 -11.93
C GLU A 40 18.07 -14.36 -11.51
N GLN A 41 18.95 -13.84 -10.66
CA GLN A 41 20.10 -14.62 -10.18
C GLN A 41 19.68 -15.77 -9.25
N CYS A 42 18.62 -15.62 -8.46
CA CYS A 42 18.04 -16.76 -7.73
C CYS A 42 17.51 -17.84 -8.68
N ILE A 43 16.81 -17.46 -9.75
CA ILE A 43 16.32 -18.40 -10.77
C ILE A 43 17.50 -19.12 -11.42
N ASP A 44 18.58 -18.42 -11.76
CA ASP A 44 19.78 -19.03 -12.34
C ASP A 44 20.40 -20.04 -11.35
N LEU A 45 20.49 -19.73 -10.07
CA LEU A 45 20.94 -20.65 -9.03
C LEU A 45 20.02 -21.89 -8.91
N PHE A 46 18.70 -21.69 -8.95
CA PHE A 46 17.71 -22.77 -8.87
C PHE A 46 17.77 -23.72 -10.06
N GLU A 47 18.24 -23.25 -11.22
CA GLU A 47 18.45 -24.03 -12.43
C GLU A 47 19.91 -24.56 -12.57
N ASP A 48 20.68 -24.58 -11.49
CA ASP A 48 22.08 -25.05 -11.42
C ASP A 48 23.02 -24.33 -12.39
N ARG A 49 22.69 -23.08 -12.77
CA ARG A 49 23.60 -22.22 -13.53
C ARG A 49 24.66 -21.62 -12.62
N PHE A 50 25.77 -21.20 -13.23
CA PHE A 50 26.84 -20.57 -12.49
C PHE A 50 26.39 -19.22 -11.91
N VAL A 51 26.34 -19.10 -10.58
CA VAL A 51 26.06 -17.88 -9.83
C VAL A 51 27.05 -17.79 -8.67
N SER A 52 27.55 -16.58 -8.41
CA SER A 52 28.27 -16.27 -7.17
C SER A 52 27.25 -16.09 -6.04
N THR A 53 27.21 -17.00 -5.09
CA THR A 53 26.32 -16.95 -3.92
C THR A 53 26.60 -15.76 -3.04
N GLN A 54 27.86 -15.33 -2.95
CA GLN A 54 28.24 -14.10 -2.27
C GLN A 54 27.62 -12.87 -2.95
N GLU A 55 27.84 -12.69 -4.25
CA GLU A 55 27.27 -11.54 -4.98
C GLU A 55 25.74 -11.56 -4.93
N LEU A 56 25.13 -12.75 -5.03
CA LEU A 56 23.69 -12.91 -4.92
C LEU A 56 23.16 -12.48 -3.54
N ALA A 57 23.84 -12.86 -2.45
CA ALA A 57 23.47 -12.45 -1.10
C ALA A 57 23.64 -10.94 -0.89
N GLU A 58 24.56 -10.30 -1.61
CA GLU A 58 24.87 -8.87 -1.53
C GLU A 58 23.91 -7.97 -2.33
N LEU A 59 23.06 -8.51 -3.20
CA LEU A 59 22.08 -7.71 -3.92
C LEU A 59 21.11 -7.01 -2.96
N CYS A 60 20.82 -5.73 -3.21
CA CYS A 60 19.98 -4.90 -2.35
C CYS A 60 18.66 -5.58 -1.98
N GLY A 61 17.93 -6.12 -2.98
CA GLY A 61 16.66 -6.81 -2.74
C GLY A 61 16.81 -7.99 -1.78
N ASN A 62 17.84 -8.81 -1.94
CA ASN A 62 18.09 -9.96 -1.09
C ASN A 62 18.54 -9.57 0.33
N ARG A 63 19.34 -8.51 0.48
CA ARG A 63 19.70 -7.97 1.80
C ARG A 63 18.48 -7.49 2.57
N ILE A 64 17.58 -6.76 1.89
CA ILE A 64 16.33 -6.28 2.51
C ILE A 64 15.42 -7.45 2.87
N ALA A 65 15.26 -8.42 1.96
CA ALA A 65 14.45 -9.61 2.21
C ALA A 65 15.01 -10.46 3.37
N ALA A 66 16.33 -10.65 3.41
CA ALA A 66 16.99 -11.35 4.50
C ALA A 66 16.82 -10.64 5.84
N SER A 67 17.03 -9.32 5.89
CA SER A 67 16.86 -8.53 7.11
C SER A 67 15.39 -8.54 7.59
N THR A 68 14.43 -8.48 6.67
CA THR A 68 13.00 -8.60 7.00
C THR A 68 12.68 -9.98 7.57
N THR A 69 13.17 -11.05 6.94
CA THR A 69 12.98 -12.43 7.41
C THR A 69 13.60 -12.63 8.80
N GLY A 70 14.81 -12.12 9.02
CA GLY A 70 15.47 -12.18 10.32
C GLY A 70 14.71 -11.44 11.42
N LEU A 71 14.13 -10.29 11.11
CA LEU A 71 13.29 -9.53 12.03
C LEU A 71 12.03 -10.32 12.42
N ILE A 72 11.34 -10.91 11.44
CA ILE A 72 10.12 -11.70 11.66
C ILE A 72 10.44 -12.97 12.46
N ALA A 73 11.53 -13.66 12.11
CA ALA A 73 11.99 -14.87 12.80
C ALA A 73 12.66 -14.61 14.16
N ASN A 74 12.73 -13.34 14.59
CA ASN A 74 13.44 -12.91 15.80
C ASN A 74 14.89 -13.44 15.88
N ARG A 75 15.59 -13.41 14.75
CA ARG A 75 16.99 -13.80 14.61
C ARG A 75 17.86 -12.58 14.30
N GLY A 76 19.10 -12.59 14.79
CA GLY A 76 20.07 -11.49 14.57
C GLY A 76 20.54 -11.34 13.12
N SER A 77 21.76 -10.83 12.91
CA SER A 77 22.31 -10.52 11.57
C SER A 77 22.20 -11.69 10.59
N VAL A 78 21.53 -11.46 9.45
CA VAL A 78 21.02 -12.50 8.55
C VAL A 78 21.72 -12.58 7.20
N THR A 79 22.61 -11.62 6.84
CA THR A 79 23.29 -11.64 5.53
C THR A 79 24.25 -12.82 5.40
N ALA A 80 25.08 -13.08 6.42
CA ALA A 80 25.95 -14.25 6.44
C ALA A 80 25.17 -15.56 6.44
N MET A 81 24.02 -15.60 7.13
CA MET A 81 23.12 -16.74 7.14
C MET A 81 22.50 -16.98 5.76
N LEU A 82 22.09 -15.92 5.05
CA LEU A 82 21.60 -16.05 3.68
C LEU A 82 22.65 -16.66 2.76
N GLN A 83 23.89 -16.17 2.80
CA GLN A 83 24.97 -16.74 1.98
C GLN A 83 25.17 -18.22 2.26
N ASN A 84 25.20 -18.65 3.53
CA ASN A 84 25.34 -20.05 3.90
C ASN A 84 24.17 -20.91 3.35
N CYS A 85 22.94 -20.39 3.38
CA CYS A 85 21.78 -21.08 2.80
C CYS A 85 21.90 -21.20 1.28
N LEU A 86 22.34 -20.14 0.59
CA LEU A 86 22.57 -20.15 -0.86
C LEU A 86 23.70 -21.11 -1.26
N ASP A 87 24.78 -21.17 -0.46
CA ASP A 87 25.87 -22.13 -0.65
C ASP A 87 25.37 -23.57 -0.46
N SER A 88 24.60 -23.83 0.60
CA SER A 88 23.99 -25.14 0.84
C SER A 88 23.10 -25.57 -0.32
N LEU A 89 22.30 -24.66 -0.85
CA LEU A 89 21.46 -24.91 -2.00
C LEU A 89 22.27 -25.23 -3.26
N LYS A 90 23.34 -24.45 -3.51
CA LYS A 90 24.26 -24.61 -4.67
C LYS A 90 24.95 -25.97 -4.67
N TYR A 91 25.41 -26.41 -3.51
CA TYR A 91 26.14 -27.64 -3.37
C TYR A 91 25.27 -28.85 -2.99
N HIS A 92 23.94 -28.72 -3.04
CA HIS A 92 22.97 -29.75 -2.66
C HIS A 92 23.25 -30.34 -1.27
N SER A 93 23.78 -29.54 -0.36
CA SER A 93 24.06 -29.93 1.02
C SER A 93 22.83 -29.67 1.90
N PHE A 94 22.78 -30.37 3.03
CA PHE A 94 21.70 -30.22 4.00
C PHE A 94 21.63 -28.76 4.50
N MET A 95 20.43 -28.17 4.45
CA MET A 95 20.13 -26.83 4.94
C MET A 95 19.33 -26.94 6.23
N GLU A 96 19.98 -26.65 7.36
CA GLU A 96 19.29 -26.62 8.65
C GLU A 96 18.47 -25.34 8.77
N GLY A 97 17.14 -25.50 8.82
CA GLY A 97 16.22 -24.38 9.08
C GLY A 97 16.21 -23.34 7.95
N ASP A 98 15.77 -23.72 6.78
CA ASP A 98 15.58 -22.83 5.61
C ASP A 98 14.51 -21.76 5.88
N ILE A 99 14.88 -20.72 6.65
CA ILE A 99 13.98 -19.60 6.97
C ILE A 99 13.66 -18.72 5.77
N TYR A 100 14.40 -18.89 4.66
CA TYR A 100 14.21 -18.13 3.42
C TYR A 100 13.36 -18.89 2.39
N HIS A 101 12.93 -20.11 2.70
CA HIS A 101 12.17 -21.01 1.82
C HIS A 101 12.78 -21.21 0.44
N LEU A 102 14.10 -21.30 0.36
CA LEU A 102 14.86 -21.44 -0.89
C LEU A 102 14.61 -22.78 -1.58
N GLU A 103 14.46 -23.88 -0.82
CA GLU A 103 14.14 -25.18 -1.39
C GLU A 103 12.75 -25.21 -2.03
N ASP A 104 11.77 -24.58 -1.41
CA ASP A 104 10.42 -24.50 -1.96
C ASP A 104 10.36 -23.56 -3.17
N ALA A 105 11.12 -22.46 -3.14
CA ALA A 105 11.29 -21.58 -4.29
C ALA A 105 11.93 -22.33 -5.46
N ARG A 106 12.98 -23.15 -5.22
CA ARG A 106 13.61 -24.00 -6.26
C ARG A 106 12.64 -25.00 -6.87
N LYS A 107 11.82 -25.67 -6.05
CA LYS A 107 10.75 -26.58 -6.55
C LYS A 107 9.75 -25.84 -7.44
N ASN A 108 9.49 -24.56 -7.16
CA ASN A 108 8.53 -23.72 -7.88
C ASN A 108 9.19 -22.82 -8.96
N VAL A 109 10.46 -23.03 -9.30
CA VAL A 109 11.24 -22.14 -10.19
C VAL A 109 10.53 -21.84 -11.51
N ARG A 110 9.85 -22.84 -12.09
CA ARG A 110 9.09 -22.67 -13.33
C ARG A 110 7.97 -21.63 -13.16
N GLY A 111 7.19 -21.72 -12.09
CA GLY A 111 6.12 -20.76 -11.79
C GLY A 111 6.67 -19.35 -11.52
N ILE A 112 7.81 -19.26 -10.82
CA ILE A 112 8.50 -17.99 -10.58
C ILE A 112 8.92 -17.33 -11.90
N LYS A 113 9.51 -18.09 -12.84
CA LYS A 113 9.91 -17.60 -14.17
C LYS A 113 8.70 -17.14 -15.00
N GLU A 114 7.64 -17.93 -15.00
CA GLU A 114 6.40 -17.60 -15.71
C GLU A 114 5.81 -16.29 -15.16
N LEU A 115 5.72 -16.13 -13.84
CA LEU A 115 5.20 -14.91 -13.20
C LEU A 115 6.09 -13.71 -13.46
N LEU A 116 7.42 -13.85 -13.34
CA LEU A 116 8.39 -12.79 -13.68
C LEU A 116 8.25 -12.33 -15.13
N SER A 117 8.07 -13.28 -16.06
CA SER A 117 7.82 -12.97 -17.47
C SER A 117 6.54 -12.17 -17.67
N GLU A 118 5.46 -12.50 -16.97
CA GLU A 118 4.19 -11.77 -17.06
C GLU A 118 4.29 -10.36 -16.47
N ILE A 119 5.01 -10.18 -15.37
CA ILE A 119 5.30 -8.86 -14.78
C ILE A 119 5.93 -7.93 -15.85
N ARG A 120 6.90 -8.45 -16.60
CA ARG A 120 7.57 -7.69 -17.67
C ARG A 120 6.68 -7.41 -18.87
N LYS A 121 5.92 -8.41 -19.33
CA LYS A 121 5.10 -8.31 -20.54
C LYS A 121 3.85 -7.43 -20.35
N ARG A 122 3.24 -7.42 -19.16
CA ARG A 122 1.93 -6.81 -18.94
C ARG A 122 1.99 -5.39 -18.38
N ASN A 123 3.13 -4.67 -18.50
CA ASN A 123 3.28 -3.31 -17.99
C ASN A 123 2.85 -3.18 -16.51
N PHE A 124 3.36 -4.07 -15.67
CA PHE A 124 2.97 -4.22 -14.27
C PHE A 124 3.00 -2.89 -13.49
N ASN A 125 4.11 -2.14 -13.58
CA ASN A 125 4.27 -0.84 -12.94
C ASN A 125 3.19 0.17 -13.35
N ARG A 126 2.89 0.29 -14.65
CA ARG A 126 1.86 1.20 -15.16
C ARG A 126 0.47 0.81 -14.66
N ARG A 127 0.18 -0.49 -14.58
CA ARG A 127 -1.11 -0.98 -14.08
C ARG A 127 -1.29 -0.70 -12.60
N ILE A 128 -0.23 -0.87 -11.80
CA ILE A 128 -0.26 -0.53 -10.36
C ILE A 128 -0.55 0.96 -10.19
N VAL A 129 0.22 1.82 -10.86
CA VAL A 129 0.04 3.28 -10.74
C VAL A 129 -1.37 3.67 -11.16
N ALA A 130 -1.89 3.16 -12.28
CA ALA A 130 -3.26 3.44 -12.72
C ALA A 130 -4.32 2.94 -11.74
N THR A 131 -4.09 1.79 -11.06
CA THR A 131 -4.98 1.27 -10.02
C THR A 131 -5.03 2.20 -8.81
N VAL A 132 -3.88 2.72 -8.39
CA VAL A 132 -3.79 3.63 -7.24
C VAL A 132 -4.34 5.01 -7.58
N GLU A 133 -3.98 5.57 -8.74
CA GLU A 133 -4.40 6.90 -9.18
C GLU A 133 -5.93 7.07 -9.19
N GLN A 134 -6.68 6.02 -9.56
CA GLN A 134 -8.14 6.08 -9.67
C GLN A 134 -8.89 6.37 -8.36
N VAL A 135 -8.26 6.34 -7.20
CA VAL A 135 -8.85 6.70 -5.91
C VAL A 135 -8.37 8.05 -5.39
N PHE A 136 -7.45 8.70 -6.07
CA PHE A 136 -6.98 10.03 -5.70
C PHE A 136 -7.77 11.15 -6.38
N PRO A 137 -7.86 12.34 -5.74
CA PRO A 137 -8.42 13.54 -6.38
C PRO A 137 -7.65 13.89 -7.67
N GLN A 138 -8.35 14.48 -8.65
CA GLN A 138 -7.73 14.89 -9.91
C GLN A 138 -6.64 15.97 -9.72
N ASP A 139 -6.75 16.74 -8.65
CA ASP A 139 -5.83 17.79 -8.25
C ASP A 139 -4.80 17.32 -7.20
N ALA A 140 -4.67 16.01 -6.99
CA ALA A 140 -3.71 15.46 -6.05
C ALA A 140 -2.27 15.82 -6.44
N ASP A 141 -1.54 16.46 -5.53
CA ASP A 141 -0.11 16.71 -5.68
C ASP A 141 0.68 15.57 -5.02
N VAL A 142 0.97 14.55 -5.81
CA VAL A 142 1.79 13.40 -5.40
C VAL A 142 2.95 13.27 -6.38
N SER A 143 4.18 13.33 -5.87
CA SER A 143 5.39 13.12 -6.68
C SER A 143 6.38 12.30 -5.86
N ILE A 144 6.48 11.01 -6.18
CA ILE A 144 7.35 10.05 -5.49
C ILE A 144 7.97 9.07 -6.50
N THR A 145 9.17 8.63 -6.20
CA THR A 145 9.83 7.52 -6.90
C THR A 145 10.13 6.44 -5.87
N ILE A 146 9.69 5.21 -6.15
CA ILE A 146 9.78 4.09 -5.23
C ILE A 146 10.64 3.00 -5.87
N PRO A 147 11.80 2.64 -5.29
CA PRO A 147 12.50 1.42 -5.64
C PRO A 147 11.63 0.21 -5.31
N VAL A 148 11.52 -0.72 -6.24
CA VAL A 148 10.78 -1.97 -6.08
C VAL A 148 11.72 -3.12 -6.39
N TYR A 149 12.14 -3.85 -5.37
CA TYR A 149 13.00 -5.01 -5.52
C TYR A 149 12.17 -6.28 -5.66
N VAL A 150 12.38 -7.00 -6.74
CA VAL A 150 11.72 -8.28 -6.99
C VAL A 150 12.70 -9.39 -6.60
N VAL A 151 12.32 -10.20 -5.62
CA VAL A 151 13.13 -11.29 -5.06
C VAL A 151 12.43 -12.64 -5.24
N ALA A 152 13.20 -13.74 -5.15
CA ALA A 152 12.69 -15.10 -5.19
C ALA A 152 13.03 -15.87 -3.91
N LEU A 153 13.06 -15.18 -2.78
CA LEU A 153 13.32 -15.72 -1.45
C LEU A 153 12.66 -14.82 -0.39
N GLY A 154 12.44 -15.35 0.81
CA GLY A 154 11.92 -14.57 1.93
C GLY A 154 11.00 -15.40 2.82
N HIS A 155 10.42 -14.76 3.83
CA HIS A 155 9.52 -15.42 4.76
C HIS A 155 8.22 -15.88 4.06
N GLU A 156 7.72 -17.07 4.43
CA GLU A 156 6.56 -17.72 3.82
C GLU A 156 5.24 -16.92 3.90
N ASN A 157 5.14 -16.01 4.85
CA ASN A 157 3.93 -15.21 5.07
C ASN A 157 4.05 -13.78 4.52
N VAL A 158 5.06 -13.50 3.69
CA VAL A 158 5.33 -12.14 3.21
C VAL A 158 5.53 -12.16 1.69
N ASP A 159 4.59 -11.57 0.98
CA ASP A 159 4.49 -11.53 -0.47
C ASP A 159 4.95 -10.20 -1.08
N ALA A 160 4.42 -9.08 -0.57
CA ALA A 160 4.93 -7.75 -0.85
C ALA A 160 4.85 -6.92 0.43
N TYR A 161 5.77 -5.97 0.58
CA TYR A 161 5.81 -5.11 1.76
C TYR A 161 6.60 -3.83 1.51
N VAL A 162 6.22 -2.79 2.24
CA VAL A 162 6.96 -1.52 2.30
C VAL A 162 7.96 -1.57 3.46
N ARG A 163 9.14 -0.97 3.23
CA ARG A 163 10.11 -0.64 4.27
C ARG A 163 10.66 0.76 4.04
N ARG A 164 10.93 1.46 5.12
CA ARG A 164 11.78 2.64 5.10
C ARG A 164 13.18 2.24 5.56
N ILE A 165 14.17 2.54 4.75
CA ILE A 165 15.52 1.99 4.89
C ILE A 165 16.54 3.10 4.94
N VAL A 166 17.43 3.02 5.93
CA VAL A 166 18.71 3.74 5.94
C VAL A 166 19.83 2.68 5.82
N TRP A 167 20.71 2.88 4.86
CA TRP A 167 21.84 1.99 4.66
C TRP A 167 23.00 2.37 5.57
N HIS A 168 23.45 1.46 6.41
CA HIS A 168 24.70 1.57 7.18
C HIS A 168 25.77 0.65 6.56
N GLY A 169 26.57 1.20 5.65
CA GLY A 169 27.37 0.39 4.75
C GLY A 169 26.45 -0.51 3.93
N ASP A 170 26.62 -1.82 4.09
CA ASP A 170 25.86 -2.83 3.35
C ASP A 170 24.65 -3.40 4.10
N VAL A 171 24.34 -2.90 5.28
CA VAL A 171 23.24 -3.40 6.12
C VAL A 171 22.04 -2.46 6.04
N PRO A 172 20.86 -2.96 5.58
CA PRO A 172 19.64 -2.17 5.61
C PRO A 172 19.13 -2.09 7.04
N GLN A 173 19.05 -0.87 7.59
CA GLN A 173 18.40 -0.60 8.86
C GLN A 173 16.98 -0.11 8.58
N PHE A 174 15.99 -0.77 9.19
CA PHE A 174 14.60 -0.32 9.10
C PHE A 174 14.38 0.82 10.08
N VAL A 175 13.79 1.89 9.58
CA VAL A 175 13.52 3.12 10.32
C VAL A 175 12.03 3.43 10.35
N GLY A 176 11.63 4.33 11.24
CA GLY A 176 10.24 4.75 11.37
C GLY A 176 9.77 5.65 10.22
N GLU A 177 8.53 6.09 10.32
CA GLU A 177 7.95 7.06 9.40
C GLU A 177 8.81 8.35 9.38
N ASN A 178 8.92 8.95 8.20
CA ASN A 178 9.67 10.19 7.93
C ASN A 178 11.20 10.07 7.86
N GLU A 179 11.76 8.88 7.96
CA GLU A 179 13.20 8.68 7.80
C GLU A 179 13.48 7.68 6.68
N GLY A 180 14.67 7.75 6.08
CA GLY A 180 15.15 6.79 5.10
C GLY A 180 14.39 6.78 3.77
N GLU A 181 14.82 5.88 2.89
CA GLU A 181 14.23 5.65 1.58
C GLU A 181 13.05 4.69 1.67
N LEU A 182 11.90 5.09 1.11
CA LEU A 182 10.74 4.22 1.00
C LEU A 182 10.98 3.19 -0.11
N THR A 183 10.86 1.92 0.22
CA THR A 183 11.19 0.80 -0.66
C THR A 183 10.11 -0.27 -0.60
N ILE A 184 9.77 -0.87 -1.75
CA ILE A 184 8.88 -2.03 -1.84
C ILE A 184 9.70 -3.27 -2.20
N VAL A 185 9.39 -4.39 -1.57
CA VAL A 185 9.93 -5.70 -1.94
C VAL A 185 8.79 -6.62 -2.33
N ILE A 186 8.96 -7.33 -3.44
CA ILE A 186 8.02 -8.33 -3.96
C ILE A 186 8.68 -9.70 -3.90
N ASN A 187 8.10 -10.65 -3.15
CA ASN A 187 8.60 -12.01 -3.01
C ASN A 187 7.88 -12.96 -3.96
N LEU A 188 8.49 -13.29 -5.09
CA LEU A 188 7.91 -14.21 -6.08
C LEU A 188 7.80 -15.63 -5.57
N ALA A 189 8.69 -16.07 -4.67
CA ALA A 189 8.64 -17.43 -4.10
C ALA A 189 7.32 -17.66 -3.35
N HIS A 190 6.77 -16.62 -2.71
CA HIS A 190 5.46 -16.69 -2.08
C HIS A 190 4.31 -16.41 -3.07
N ALA A 191 4.47 -15.42 -3.95
CA ALA A 191 3.45 -15.01 -4.91
C ALA A 191 3.02 -16.12 -5.89
N VAL A 192 3.89 -17.08 -6.19
CA VAL A 192 3.53 -18.23 -7.05
C VAL A 192 2.50 -19.19 -6.43
N ASN A 193 2.24 -19.05 -5.13
CA ASN A 193 1.25 -19.85 -4.42
C ASN A 193 -0.16 -19.21 -4.48
N TYR A 194 -0.29 -18.00 -5.04
CA TYR A 194 -1.58 -17.36 -5.22
C TYR A 194 -2.36 -17.99 -6.38
N GLY A 195 -3.66 -18.11 -6.19
CA GLY A 195 -4.57 -18.53 -7.24
C GLY A 195 -4.23 -19.90 -7.87
N ASN A 196 -5.06 -20.32 -8.82
CA ASN A 196 -4.97 -21.62 -9.46
C ASN A 196 -4.24 -21.58 -10.80
N ASN A 197 -4.01 -20.40 -11.34
CA ASN A 197 -3.40 -20.20 -12.66
C ASN A 197 -2.56 -18.91 -12.68
N LEU A 198 -1.82 -18.71 -13.78
CA LEU A 198 -0.89 -17.59 -13.93
C LEU A 198 -1.59 -16.23 -13.94
N ASP A 199 -2.80 -16.14 -14.50
CA ASP A 199 -3.56 -14.89 -14.51
C ASP A 199 -4.01 -14.49 -13.10
N GLU A 200 -4.52 -15.43 -12.32
CA GLU A 200 -4.89 -15.20 -10.92
C GLU A 200 -3.68 -14.78 -10.08
N ARG A 201 -2.53 -15.44 -10.26
CA ARG A 201 -1.27 -15.07 -9.59
C ARG A 201 -0.84 -13.66 -9.93
N PHE A 202 -0.87 -13.32 -11.22
CA PHE A 202 -0.51 -11.96 -11.67
C PHE A 202 -1.45 -10.90 -11.09
N VAL A 203 -2.77 -11.13 -11.12
CA VAL A 203 -3.76 -10.18 -10.60
C VAL A 203 -3.65 -10.05 -9.08
N SER A 204 -3.43 -11.15 -8.35
CA SER A 204 -3.22 -11.11 -6.90
C SER A 204 -1.97 -10.30 -6.55
N LEU A 205 -0.86 -10.55 -7.24
CA LEU A 205 0.38 -9.81 -7.03
C LEU A 205 0.22 -8.32 -7.36
N LEU A 206 -0.49 -8.00 -8.44
CA LEU A 206 -0.80 -6.62 -8.81
C LEU A 206 -1.61 -5.93 -7.69
N GLY A 207 -2.60 -6.62 -7.13
CA GLY A 207 -3.43 -6.11 -6.03
C GLY A 207 -2.62 -5.82 -4.77
N VAL A 208 -1.81 -6.78 -4.33
CA VAL A 208 -0.95 -6.62 -3.14
C VAL A 208 0.08 -5.50 -3.35
N THR A 209 0.70 -5.42 -4.52
CA THR A 209 1.65 -4.33 -4.80
C THR A 209 0.96 -2.98 -4.90
N ALA A 210 -0.26 -2.90 -5.45
CA ALA A 210 -1.05 -1.67 -5.48
C ALA A 210 -1.44 -1.20 -4.07
N HIS A 211 -1.72 -2.12 -3.14
CA HIS A 211 -1.93 -1.85 -1.74
C HIS A 211 -0.73 -1.11 -1.12
N GLU A 212 0.47 -1.63 -1.31
CA GLU A 212 1.69 -1.03 -0.78
C GLU A 212 2.02 0.33 -1.42
N VAL A 213 1.80 0.45 -2.73
CA VAL A 213 1.99 1.72 -3.46
C VAL A 213 0.96 2.76 -3.03
N PHE A 214 -0.27 2.34 -2.70
CA PHE A 214 -1.28 3.24 -2.15
C PHE A 214 -0.81 3.87 -0.84
N HIS A 215 -0.28 3.09 0.11
CA HIS A 215 0.26 3.63 1.35
C HIS A 215 1.34 4.69 1.10
N ALA A 216 2.26 4.41 0.18
CA ALA A 216 3.31 5.34 -0.19
C ALA A 216 2.76 6.65 -0.80
N ALA A 217 1.85 6.52 -1.76
CA ALA A 217 1.23 7.66 -2.43
C ALA A 217 0.35 8.47 -1.48
N PHE A 218 -0.40 7.78 -0.59
CA PHE A 218 -1.28 8.45 0.36
C PHE A 218 -0.48 9.17 1.46
N GLY A 219 0.63 8.60 1.93
CA GLY A 219 1.56 9.29 2.81
C GLY A 219 2.08 10.59 2.17
N ALA A 220 2.59 10.52 0.94
CA ALA A 220 3.08 11.69 0.21
C ALA A 220 1.99 12.74 -0.04
N TYR A 221 0.76 12.33 -0.29
CA TYR A 221 -0.40 13.23 -0.42
C TYR A 221 -0.72 13.93 0.91
N LYS A 222 -0.78 13.17 2.01
CA LYS A 222 -1.04 13.70 3.36
C LYS A 222 -0.02 14.77 3.75
N ASP A 223 1.26 14.53 3.48
CA ASP A 223 2.35 15.45 3.79
C ASP A 223 2.24 16.81 3.07
N ARG A 224 1.63 16.83 1.90
CA ARG A 224 1.43 18.06 1.11
C ARG A 224 0.09 18.70 1.31
N SER A 225 -0.95 17.92 1.65
CA SER A 225 -2.31 18.41 1.81
C SER A 225 -2.50 19.34 3.01
N PRO A 226 -2.94 20.59 2.80
CA PRO A 226 -3.26 21.50 3.92
C PRO A 226 -4.38 20.96 4.82
N GLN A 227 -5.30 20.16 4.27
CA GLN A 227 -6.40 19.57 5.00
C GLN A 227 -5.90 18.50 5.97
N TRP A 228 -5.01 17.63 5.51
CA TRP A 228 -4.38 16.59 6.36
C TRP A 228 -3.47 17.18 7.42
N LYS A 229 -2.67 18.20 7.09
CA LYS A 229 -1.87 18.94 8.09
C LYS A 229 -2.76 19.55 9.18
N ARG A 230 -3.92 20.07 8.80
CA ARG A 230 -4.90 20.60 9.77
C ARG A 230 -5.52 19.48 10.60
N PHE A 231 -5.79 18.32 9.99
CA PHE A 231 -6.27 17.15 10.72
C PHE A 231 -5.27 16.76 11.81
N TYR A 232 -4.01 16.50 11.47
CA TYR A 232 -2.99 16.10 12.43
C TYR A 232 -2.70 17.15 13.51
N SER A 233 -2.81 18.42 13.20
CA SER A 233 -2.62 19.50 14.20
C SER A 233 -3.71 19.56 15.27
N LYS A 234 -4.90 19.04 14.97
CA LYS A 234 -6.07 19.09 15.86
C LYS A 234 -6.40 17.75 16.51
N HIS A 235 -6.05 16.65 15.86
CA HIS A 235 -6.45 15.31 16.19
C HIS A 235 -5.22 14.49 16.56
N THR A 236 -4.94 14.42 17.87
CA THR A 236 -3.73 13.80 18.43
C THR A 236 -4.04 12.64 19.37
N ARG A 237 -5.32 12.28 19.54
CA ARG A 237 -5.72 11.17 20.40
C ARG A 237 -5.51 9.84 19.69
N ALA A 238 -5.30 8.78 20.44
CA ALA A 238 -5.20 7.43 19.89
C ALA A 238 -6.45 6.98 19.10
N PHE A 239 -7.62 7.52 19.43
CA PHE A 239 -8.83 7.32 18.63
C PHE A 239 -8.72 7.96 17.24
N ASP A 240 -8.15 9.15 17.13
CA ASP A 240 -7.96 9.83 15.85
C ASP A 240 -6.96 9.08 14.96
N GLU A 241 -5.91 8.50 15.56
CA GLU A 241 -4.97 7.59 14.90
C GLU A 241 -5.67 6.32 14.38
N LEU A 242 -6.58 5.74 15.18
CA LEU A 242 -7.39 4.60 14.73
C LEU A 242 -8.25 4.95 13.52
N LEU A 243 -8.85 6.13 13.48
CA LEU A 243 -9.66 6.57 12.32
C LEU A 243 -8.81 6.69 11.05
N ASP A 244 -7.64 7.32 11.15
CA ASP A 244 -6.71 7.46 10.01
C ASP A 244 -6.22 6.10 9.52
N LEU A 245 -5.76 5.25 10.43
CA LEU A 245 -5.32 3.89 10.11
C LEU A 245 -6.43 3.09 9.43
N THR A 246 -7.66 3.15 9.95
CA THR A 246 -8.81 2.43 9.39
C THR A 246 -9.15 2.88 7.98
N GLN A 247 -9.09 4.18 7.69
CA GLN A 247 -9.27 4.69 6.32
C GLN A 247 -8.11 4.25 5.42
N ASN A 248 -6.88 4.42 5.86
CA ASN A 248 -5.68 4.13 5.08
C ASN A 248 -5.63 2.66 4.68
N GLU A 249 -5.65 1.76 5.64
CA GLU A 249 -5.64 0.32 5.41
C GLU A 249 -6.90 -0.16 4.68
N GLY A 250 -8.04 0.40 5.06
CA GLY A 250 -9.32 0.01 4.46
C GLY A 250 -9.38 0.27 2.96
N ILE A 251 -8.93 1.43 2.50
CA ILE A 251 -8.89 1.75 1.07
C ILE A 251 -7.83 0.91 0.36
N ALA A 252 -6.65 0.70 0.96
CA ALA A 252 -5.61 -0.14 0.40
C ALA A 252 -6.08 -1.60 0.19
N TYR A 253 -6.74 -2.20 1.18
CA TYR A 253 -7.34 -3.54 1.06
C TYR A 253 -8.48 -3.57 0.05
N TYR A 254 -9.28 -2.50 -0.04
CA TYR A 254 -10.33 -2.42 -1.03
C TYR A 254 -9.79 -2.42 -2.47
N LEU A 255 -8.69 -1.72 -2.72
CA LEU A 255 -8.00 -1.76 -4.02
C LEU A 255 -7.52 -3.17 -4.37
N SER A 256 -6.96 -3.90 -3.42
CA SER A 256 -6.54 -5.28 -3.60
C SER A 256 -7.73 -6.19 -3.94
N LEU A 257 -8.85 -6.02 -3.25
CA LEU A 257 -10.07 -6.77 -3.48
C LEU A 257 -10.66 -6.50 -4.87
N ASP A 258 -10.66 -5.24 -5.32
CA ASP A 258 -11.17 -4.84 -6.64
C ASP A 258 -10.32 -5.47 -7.78
N GLN A 259 -9.01 -5.64 -7.57
CA GLN A 259 -8.11 -6.29 -8.54
C GLN A 259 -8.28 -7.82 -8.61
N ILE A 260 -8.53 -8.48 -7.50
CA ILE A 260 -8.74 -9.95 -7.45
C ILE A 260 -10.06 -10.37 -8.13
N GLY A 261 -10.93 -9.43 -8.34
CA GLY A 261 -12.22 -9.66 -9.01
C GLY A 261 -13.36 -9.13 -8.16
N ARG A 262 -14.11 -8.23 -8.74
CA ARG A 262 -15.27 -7.65 -8.07
C ARG A 262 -16.21 -8.76 -7.59
N GLY A 263 -16.34 -8.89 -6.29
CA GLY A 263 -17.26 -9.82 -5.67
C GLY A 263 -16.63 -11.10 -5.13
N TYR A 264 -15.31 -11.31 -5.23
CA TYR A 264 -14.69 -12.41 -4.50
C TYR A 264 -14.67 -12.09 -3.00
N LEU A 265 -15.59 -12.68 -2.29
CA LEU A 265 -15.64 -12.63 -0.84
C LEU A 265 -15.60 -14.08 -0.31
N PRO A 266 -14.86 -14.36 0.78
CA PRO A 266 -14.89 -15.68 1.40
C PRO A 266 -16.32 -16.09 1.77
N ARG A 267 -16.59 -17.39 1.87
CA ARG A 267 -17.94 -17.89 2.22
C ARG A 267 -18.42 -17.39 3.57
N ASP A 268 -17.51 -17.13 4.50
CA ASP A 268 -17.77 -16.62 5.83
C ASP A 268 -17.65 -15.07 5.96
N TRP A 269 -17.59 -14.36 4.83
CA TRP A 269 -17.47 -12.91 4.76
C TRP A 269 -18.36 -12.16 5.75
N TYR A 270 -19.63 -12.54 5.77
CA TYR A 270 -20.60 -11.85 6.61
C TYR A 270 -20.26 -11.95 8.11
N ASN A 271 -19.85 -13.13 8.57
CA ASN A 271 -19.45 -13.33 9.97
C ASN A 271 -18.18 -12.57 10.29
N ARG A 272 -17.16 -12.66 9.44
CA ARG A 272 -15.89 -11.94 9.63
C ARG A 272 -16.08 -10.44 9.67
N THR A 273 -16.93 -9.89 8.81
CA THR A 273 -17.30 -8.48 8.83
C THR A 273 -17.93 -8.08 10.16
N ARG A 274 -18.89 -8.85 10.65
CA ARG A 274 -19.53 -8.57 11.95
C ARG A 274 -18.56 -8.62 13.11
N GLU A 275 -17.66 -9.58 13.12
CA GLU A 275 -16.61 -9.70 14.13
C GLU A 275 -15.66 -8.49 14.10
N ALA A 276 -15.20 -8.08 12.90
CA ALA A 276 -14.35 -6.91 12.75
C ALA A 276 -15.01 -5.64 13.28
N PHE A 277 -16.27 -5.37 12.93
CA PHE A 277 -17.04 -4.22 13.43
C PHE A 277 -17.31 -4.31 14.95
N SER A 278 -17.59 -5.49 15.47
CA SER A 278 -17.77 -5.68 16.93
C SER A 278 -16.49 -5.35 17.68
N THR A 279 -15.34 -5.86 17.19
CA THR A 279 -14.04 -5.58 17.79
C THR A 279 -13.66 -4.12 17.64
N PHE A 280 -13.92 -3.51 16.46
CA PHE A 280 -13.70 -2.09 16.23
C PHE A 280 -14.51 -1.23 17.23
N ASN A 281 -15.80 -1.50 17.37
CA ASN A 281 -16.67 -0.79 18.31
C ASN A 281 -16.19 -0.87 19.77
N THR A 282 -15.74 -2.05 20.19
CA THR A 282 -15.21 -2.29 21.54
C THR A 282 -13.91 -1.50 21.76
N ASN A 283 -12.95 -1.66 20.87
CA ASN A 283 -11.62 -1.05 21.00
C ASN A 283 -11.66 0.48 20.81
N ALA A 284 -12.47 0.97 19.89
CA ALA A 284 -12.69 2.42 19.71
C ALA A 284 -13.33 3.05 20.97
N THR A 285 -14.29 2.35 21.61
CA THR A 285 -14.89 2.80 22.87
C THR A 285 -13.87 2.84 24.00
N GLU A 286 -13.00 1.84 24.08
CA GLU A 286 -11.91 1.81 25.05
C GLU A 286 -10.94 2.99 24.82
N LEU A 287 -10.55 3.26 23.57
CA LEU A 287 -9.71 4.42 23.21
C LEU A 287 -10.35 5.78 23.55
N LEU A 288 -11.68 5.87 23.49
CA LEU A 288 -12.44 7.08 23.84
C LEU A 288 -12.61 7.28 25.35
N SER A 289 -12.39 6.27 26.19
CA SER A 289 -12.60 6.35 27.64
C SER A 289 -11.67 7.32 28.36
N GLY A 290 -10.54 7.71 27.73
CA GLY A 290 -9.57 8.66 28.29
C GLY A 290 -8.69 8.13 29.44
N ASN A 291 -8.91 6.90 29.89
CA ASN A 291 -8.24 6.30 31.07
C ASN A 291 -7.18 5.27 30.69
N LEU A 292 -6.76 5.20 29.42
CA LEU A 292 -5.82 4.20 28.94
C LEU A 292 -4.36 4.59 29.20
N THR A 293 -3.57 3.57 29.55
CA THR A 293 -2.11 3.71 29.49
C THR A 293 -1.66 3.81 28.02
N ARG A 294 -0.54 4.50 27.78
CA ARG A 294 0.05 4.62 26.46
C ARG A 294 0.34 3.23 25.84
N SER A 295 0.80 2.28 26.66
CA SER A 295 1.06 0.90 26.21
C SER A 295 -0.22 0.22 25.70
N ARG A 296 -1.33 0.34 26.42
CA ARG A 296 -2.61 -0.27 26.02
C ARG A 296 -3.18 0.37 24.77
N ALA A 297 -3.11 1.70 24.65
CA ALA A 297 -3.51 2.40 23.42
C ALA A 297 -2.69 1.91 22.20
N SER A 298 -1.37 1.83 22.33
CA SER A 298 -0.51 1.31 21.26
C SER A 298 -0.77 -0.16 20.91
N GLU A 299 -1.16 -0.99 21.89
CA GLU A 299 -1.57 -2.38 21.64
C GLU A 299 -2.83 -2.44 20.77
N LEU A 300 -3.86 -1.65 21.13
CA LEU A 300 -5.11 -1.58 20.39
C LEU A 300 -4.90 -1.09 18.96
N ILE A 301 -4.09 -0.05 18.76
CA ILE A 301 -3.76 0.47 17.43
C ILE A 301 -3.02 -0.58 16.60
N ARG A 302 -2.01 -1.25 17.17
CA ARG A 302 -1.31 -2.33 16.45
C ARG A 302 -2.23 -3.46 16.06
N ALA A 303 -3.15 -3.87 16.92
CA ALA A 303 -4.13 -4.91 16.63
C ALA A 303 -5.10 -4.52 15.50
N ALA A 304 -5.31 -3.22 15.26
CA ALA A 304 -6.13 -2.74 14.16
C ALA A 304 -5.51 -3.00 12.79
N ASN A 305 -4.18 -3.17 12.73
CA ASN A 305 -3.40 -3.43 11.52
C ASN A 305 -2.36 -4.54 11.72
N LEU A 306 -2.75 -5.67 12.29
CA LEU A 306 -1.88 -6.85 12.33
C LEU A 306 -1.81 -7.49 10.95
N SER A 307 -0.62 -8.01 10.61
CA SER A 307 -0.44 -8.82 9.41
C SER A 307 -1.38 -10.03 9.43
N GLY A 308 -2.15 -10.17 8.37
CA GLY A 308 -3.17 -11.19 8.23
C GLY A 308 -4.52 -10.57 7.90
N TYR A 309 -4.86 -10.64 6.64
CA TYR A 309 -5.99 -9.98 5.99
C TYR A 309 -7.28 -9.93 6.86
N TRP A 310 -7.64 -11.06 7.49
CA TRP A 310 -8.88 -11.18 8.26
C TRP A 310 -8.72 -10.99 9.77
N GLY A 311 -7.49 -10.87 10.25
CA GLY A 311 -7.20 -10.68 11.67
C GLY A 311 -7.14 -9.22 12.11
N SER A 312 -7.09 -8.28 11.18
CA SER A 312 -6.91 -6.85 11.43
C SER A 312 -8.26 -6.12 11.49
N TYR A 313 -8.79 -5.92 12.66
CA TYR A 313 -10.14 -5.39 12.81
C TYR A 313 -10.34 -3.99 12.21
N GLY A 314 -9.33 -3.10 12.27
CA GLY A 314 -9.39 -1.77 11.69
C GLY A 314 -9.37 -1.82 10.16
N ALA A 315 -8.40 -2.55 9.59
CA ALA A 315 -8.28 -2.73 8.14
C ALA A 315 -9.54 -3.33 7.52
N MET A 316 -10.09 -4.38 8.15
CA MET A 316 -11.31 -5.03 7.67
C MET A 316 -12.55 -4.14 7.76
N THR A 317 -12.72 -3.43 8.87
CA THR A 317 -13.79 -2.43 9.02
C THR A 317 -13.67 -1.37 7.95
N GLY A 318 -12.48 -0.81 7.75
CA GLY A 318 -12.21 0.21 6.73
C GLY A 318 -12.44 -0.29 5.30
N MET A 319 -12.06 -1.54 4.99
CA MET A 319 -12.29 -2.13 3.66
C MET A 319 -13.78 -2.24 3.34
N VAL A 320 -14.59 -2.68 4.30
CA VAL A 320 -16.05 -2.74 4.13
C VAL A 320 -16.62 -1.34 3.93
N MET A 321 -16.19 -0.38 4.74
CA MET A 321 -16.63 1.01 4.63
C MET A 321 -16.26 1.59 3.26
N ALA A 322 -15.02 1.43 2.80
CA ALA A 322 -14.58 1.90 1.48
C ALA A 322 -15.41 1.28 0.35
N ARG A 323 -15.64 -0.04 0.42
CA ARG A 323 -16.45 -0.77 -0.55
C ARG A 323 -17.88 -0.25 -0.61
N GLU A 324 -18.54 -0.08 0.53
CA GLU A 324 -19.93 0.37 0.58
C GLU A 324 -20.08 1.83 0.13
N ILE A 325 -19.11 2.69 0.48
CA ILE A 325 -19.08 4.07 -0.01
C ILE A 325 -18.95 4.09 -1.55
N ASP A 326 -18.00 3.34 -2.10
CA ASP A 326 -17.78 3.30 -3.56
C ASP A 326 -18.99 2.74 -4.32
N ILE A 327 -19.55 1.62 -3.85
CA ILE A 327 -20.67 0.95 -4.56
C ILE A 327 -21.97 1.75 -4.46
N ARG A 328 -22.27 2.37 -3.31
CA ARG A 328 -23.58 2.99 -3.05
C ARG A 328 -23.60 4.50 -3.25
N MET A 329 -22.48 5.17 -3.01
CA MET A 329 -22.37 6.62 -3.20
C MET A 329 -21.51 6.98 -4.43
N GLY A 330 -20.81 6.01 -5.01
CA GLY A 330 -19.95 6.16 -6.18
C GLY A 330 -18.50 6.49 -5.85
N ARG A 331 -17.59 6.20 -6.79
CA ARG A 331 -16.15 6.41 -6.69
C ARG A 331 -15.79 7.85 -6.27
N ALA A 332 -16.51 8.84 -6.76
CA ALA A 332 -16.28 10.24 -6.41
C ALA A 332 -16.42 10.50 -4.91
N ALA A 333 -17.38 9.85 -4.25
CA ALA A 333 -17.57 9.98 -2.81
C ALA A 333 -16.44 9.35 -2.00
N LEU A 334 -15.86 8.23 -2.48
CA LEU A 334 -14.67 7.62 -1.87
C LEU A 334 -13.46 8.53 -2.05
N ILE A 335 -13.22 9.06 -3.26
CA ILE A 335 -12.14 10.01 -3.57
C ILE A 335 -12.23 11.26 -2.68
N GLU A 336 -13.43 11.78 -2.46
CA GLU A 336 -13.65 12.94 -1.61
C GLU A 336 -13.13 12.69 -0.19
N THR A 337 -13.28 11.46 0.34
CA THR A 337 -12.73 11.12 1.67
C THR A 337 -11.20 11.17 1.74
N ILE A 338 -10.50 10.90 0.64
CA ILE A 338 -9.04 11.08 0.54
C ILE A 338 -8.68 12.55 0.73
N SER A 339 -9.47 13.47 0.15
CA SER A 339 -9.24 14.91 0.24
C SER A 339 -9.56 15.47 1.62
N ILE A 340 -10.68 15.04 2.22
CA ILE A 340 -11.23 15.63 3.45
C ILE A 340 -10.63 14.97 4.70
N GLY A 341 -10.45 13.66 4.69
CA GLY A 341 -9.85 12.89 5.77
C GLY A 341 -10.79 11.87 6.41
N PRO A 342 -10.31 11.19 7.49
CA PRO A 342 -10.97 10.01 8.02
C PRO A 342 -12.33 10.30 8.67
N ILE A 343 -12.54 11.49 9.21
CA ILE A 343 -13.83 11.86 9.80
C ILE A 343 -14.95 11.83 8.74
N ASP A 344 -14.69 12.35 7.53
CA ASP A 344 -15.63 12.31 6.42
C ASP A 344 -15.87 10.89 5.93
N PHE A 345 -14.82 10.06 5.88
CA PHE A 345 -14.91 8.65 5.54
C PHE A 345 -15.90 7.91 6.46
N PHE A 346 -15.76 8.10 7.77
CA PHE A 346 -16.64 7.52 8.76
C PHE A 346 -18.07 8.08 8.68
N ARG A 347 -18.24 9.39 8.48
CA ARG A 347 -19.58 10.02 8.34
C ARG A 347 -20.34 9.51 7.12
N LYS A 348 -19.67 9.32 5.97
CA LYS A 348 -20.29 8.74 4.78
C LYS A 348 -20.78 7.32 5.06
N TYR A 349 -19.96 6.49 5.72
CA TYR A 349 -20.41 5.15 6.10
C TYR A 349 -21.57 5.17 7.08
N LEU A 350 -21.54 6.03 8.10
CA LEU A 350 -22.64 6.19 9.06
C LEU A 350 -23.97 6.53 8.39
N LYS A 351 -23.94 7.37 7.37
CA LYS A 351 -25.14 7.67 6.56
C LYS A 351 -25.67 6.39 5.91
N LEU A 352 -24.83 5.59 5.28
CA LEU A 352 -25.24 4.35 4.62
C LEU A 352 -25.77 3.31 5.63
N SER A 353 -25.10 3.13 6.76
CA SER A 353 -25.53 2.16 7.79
C SER A 353 -26.80 2.62 8.52
N GLY A 354 -27.11 3.90 8.54
CA GLY A 354 -28.38 4.43 9.03
C GLY A 354 -29.56 4.18 8.06
N GLU A 355 -29.28 4.04 6.77
CA GLU A 355 -30.28 3.76 5.73
C GLU A 355 -30.48 2.24 5.48
N ASP A 356 -29.50 1.40 5.83
CA ASP A 356 -29.54 -0.05 5.61
C ASP A 356 -29.12 -0.84 6.86
N SER A 357 -30.08 -1.45 7.52
CA SER A 357 -29.86 -2.28 8.71
C SER A 357 -29.03 -3.56 8.49
N ASN A 358 -28.77 -3.94 7.26
CA ASN A 358 -27.87 -5.06 6.94
C ASN A 358 -26.39 -4.68 7.07
N LEU A 359 -26.08 -3.38 7.04
CA LEU A 359 -24.73 -2.90 7.26
C LEU A 359 -24.39 -2.92 8.75
N PRO A 360 -23.17 -3.39 9.12
CA PRO A 360 -22.78 -3.39 10.53
C PRO A 360 -22.74 -1.95 11.09
N PRO A 361 -23.41 -1.67 12.21
CA PRO A 361 -23.45 -0.32 12.76
C PRO A 361 -22.17 0.01 13.54
N LEU A 362 -21.83 1.30 13.55
CA LEU A 362 -20.90 1.86 14.54
C LEU A 362 -21.69 2.26 15.80
N ASN A 363 -21.07 2.14 16.96
CA ASN A 363 -21.76 2.39 18.23
C ASN A 363 -21.94 3.90 18.53
N ASN A 364 -22.84 4.22 19.46
CA ASN A 364 -23.17 5.60 19.83
C ASN A 364 -22.00 6.40 20.44
N HIS A 365 -20.97 5.75 20.98
CA HIS A 365 -19.79 6.45 21.49
C HIS A 365 -18.96 7.01 20.35
N ILE A 366 -18.80 6.22 19.29
CA ILE A 366 -18.11 6.64 18.06
C ILE A 366 -18.90 7.77 17.38
N LEU A 367 -20.23 7.62 17.24
CA LEU A 367 -21.09 8.67 16.65
C LEU A 367 -20.88 10.02 17.36
N ARG A 368 -21.01 10.05 18.70
CA ARG A 368 -20.82 11.28 19.47
C ARG A 368 -19.41 11.85 19.36
N ALA A 369 -18.40 10.99 19.30
CA ALA A 369 -17.04 11.45 19.10
C ALA A 369 -16.84 12.11 17.73
N LEU A 370 -17.44 11.55 16.67
CA LEU A 370 -17.38 12.13 15.31
C LEU A 370 -18.18 13.43 15.18
N ASP A 371 -19.27 13.60 15.95
CA ASP A 371 -20.05 14.83 15.97
C ASP A 371 -19.34 15.98 16.71
N SER A 372 -18.43 15.66 17.62
CA SER A 372 -17.63 16.64 18.38
C SER A 372 -16.39 17.13 17.61
N HIS A 373 -16.12 16.60 16.43
CA HIS A 373 -15.09 17.02 15.50
C HIS A 373 -15.63 17.99 14.46
#